data_75d65fc03a1a56666ea5a8d2a5bc239b
#
_entry.id   75d65fc03a1a56666ea5a8d2a5bc239b
#
_cell.length_a   1.000
_cell.length_b   1.000
_cell.length_c   1.000
_cell.angle_alpha   90.00
_cell.angle_beta   90.00
_cell.angle_gamma   90.00
#
_symmetry.space_group_name_H-M   'P 1'
#
loop_
_entity.id
_entity.type
_entity.pdbx_description
1 polymer ?
#
loop_
_entity_poly.entity_id
_entity_poly.type
_entity_poly.pdbx_seq_one_letter_code
_entity_poly.pdbx_strand_id
1 'polypeptide(L)'
;MYRIVCALLLLTPCAGAQTGHLLLRKPALSGTQIVFSYAGDLWSVAREGGDAKRLTTAPGVETDPVFSPDGSTIAFTGEYDGNVDVFVMPASGGVPRRLTYHPGRDAAVGWTPDGKRVLFVSARAVPNDGARLYTLPVEGGGLPEELPLPIALEGSYSADGSHLAYVPLFQWQEAWKRYRGGQTKKIWIANLADSSIVKIPRDNSNDFNPMWAGDRIYFLSDREGPVTLFYYDTKTNKITRAIAKHGLDFKSASAGPGAIVYEQFGELHLYDLKTGQTKAVAVTLAGDLPELRPHYVNVAKRLRNADISPNGARAVFEARGKILTVPAEKGDPRNLTNSTTAMEREPVWSPDGQNIAYLSDESGEYALDIVNEVGTGEAAKIPLGKAFYSNAAMVAGRQEDRLPGQPQSPVLRGPRSEEASVGGD
;
A
#
# COMPACT_ATOMS: atom_id res chain seq x y z
N MET A 1 -23.50 49.36 -48.41
CA MET A 1 -22.51 48.24 -48.45
C MET A 1 -22.09 47.91 -47.02
N TYR A 2 -22.77 46.98 -46.37
CA TYR A 2 -22.42 46.50 -45.02
C TYR A 2 -21.65 45.19 -45.17
N ARG A 3 -20.38 45.17 -44.66
CA ARG A 3 -19.59 43.94 -44.55
C ARG A 3 -19.87 43.28 -43.21
N ILE A 4 -20.47 42.11 -43.26
CA ILE A 4 -20.64 41.21 -42.10
C ILE A 4 -19.33 40.43 -41.95
N VAL A 5 -18.66 40.63 -40.80
CA VAL A 5 -17.51 39.83 -40.39
C VAL A 5 -18.01 38.71 -39.52
N CYS A 6 -18.04 37.48 -40.05
CA CYS A 6 -18.28 36.28 -39.26
C CYS A 6 -17.03 35.92 -38.48
N ALA A 7 -17.05 36.09 -37.16
CA ALA A 7 -16.03 35.56 -36.26
C ALA A 7 -16.31 34.07 -36.01
N LEU A 8 -15.45 33.20 -36.53
CA LEU A 8 -15.47 31.77 -36.25
C LEU A 8 -14.88 31.53 -34.83
N LEU A 9 -15.73 31.28 -33.86
CA LEU A 9 -15.29 30.80 -32.55
C LEU A 9 -14.86 29.32 -32.67
N LEU A 10 -13.58 29.08 -32.70
CA LEU A 10 -12.99 27.75 -32.51
C LEU A 10 -13.17 27.32 -31.03
N LEU A 11 -14.19 26.54 -30.77
CA LEU A 11 -14.34 25.77 -29.52
C LEU A 11 -13.30 24.63 -29.54
N THR A 12 -12.17 24.85 -28.90
CA THR A 12 -11.28 23.75 -28.54
C THR A 12 -11.97 22.93 -27.46
N PRO A 13 -12.17 21.62 -27.64
CA PRO A 13 -12.63 20.78 -26.57
C PRO A 13 -11.52 20.74 -25.52
N CYS A 14 -11.72 21.34 -24.36
CA CYS A 14 -10.97 21.04 -23.16
C CYS A 14 -11.29 19.58 -22.82
N ALA A 15 -10.47 18.64 -23.26
CA ALA A 15 -10.40 17.33 -22.65
C ALA A 15 -9.95 17.58 -21.20
N GLY A 16 -10.90 17.55 -20.27
CA GLY A 16 -10.61 17.58 -18.85
C GLY A 16 -9.69 16.40 -18.52
N ALA A 17 -8.40 16.66 -18.42
CA ALA A 17 -7.46 15.71 -17.84
C ALA A 17 -7.98 15.43 -16.42
N GLN A 18 -8.29 14.18 -16.16
CA GLN A 18 -8.64 13.70 -14.83
C GLN A 18 -7.43 13.94 -13.95
N THR A 19 -7.46 14.99 -13.12
CA THR A 19 -6.36 15.39 -12.20
C THR A 19 -6.29 14.53 -10.95
N GLY A 20 -6.75 13.27 -11.01
CA GLY A 20 -6.58 12.28 -9.97
C GLY A 20 -5.19 11.66 -10.07
N HIS A 21 -4.46 11.60 -8.96
CA HIS A 21 -3.22 10.82 -8.89
C HIS A 21 -3.52 9.36 -9.23
N LEU A 22 -2.78 8.82 -10.21
CA LEU A 22 -2.78 7.39 -10.49
C LEU A 22 -2.14 6.68 -9.29
N LEU A 23 -2.74 5.60 -8.81
CA LEU A 23 -2.14 4.81 -7.73
C LEU A 23 -1.25 3.72 -8.32
N LEU A 24 -0.17 4.12 -8.98
CA LEU A 24 0.83 3.21 -9.55
C LEU A 24 1.67 2.63 -8.40
N ARG A 25 1.79 1.30 -8.35
CA ARG A 25 2.37 0.60 -7.20
C ARG A 25 3.39 -0.46 -7.61
N LYS A 26 4.31 -0.77 -6.69
CA LYS A 26 5.25 -1.88 -6.80
C LYS A 26 6.01 -1.90 -8.13
N PRO A 27 6.71 -0.82 -8.49
CA PRO A 27 7.43 -0.79 -9.76
C PRO A 27 8.66 -1.70 -9.77
N ALA A 28 8.93 -2.30 -10.93
CA ALA A 28 10.16 -2.99 -11.27
C ALA A 28 10.80 -2.35 -12.50
N LEU A 29 12.14 -2.36 -12.58
CA LEU A 29 12.90 -1.67 -13.62
C LEU A 29 13.78 -2.64 -14.41
N SER A 30 13.66 -2.58 -15.74
CA SER A 30 14.62 -3.19 -16.68
C SER A 30 15.47 -2.12 -17.39
N GLY A 31 16.27 -2.54 -18.35
CA GLY A 31 17.04 -1.63 -19.21
C GLY A 31 16.18 -0.70 -20.05
N THR A 32 14.97 -1.12 -20.44
CA THR A 32 14.13 -0.43 -21.42
C THR A 32 12.74 -0.07 -20.92
N GLN A 33 12.26 -0.71 -19.86
CA GLN A 33 10.88 -0.52 -19.40
C GLN A 33 10.74 -0.62 -17.88
N ILE A 34 9.63 -0.07 -17.38
CA ILE A 34 9.15 -0.18 -16.02
C ILE A 34 7.86 -0.99 -16.06
N VAL A 35 7.74 -1.99 -15.18
CA VAL A 35 6.50 -2.71 -14.93
C VAL A 35 6.00 -2.35 -13.54
N PHE A 36 4.70 -2.16 -13.39
CA PHE A 36 4.07 -1.75 -12.14
C PHE A 36 2.66 -2.33 -12.02
N SER A 37 2.11 -2.35 -10.81
CA SER A 37 0.74 -2.76 -10.56
C SER A 37 -0.19 -1.55 -10.58
N TYR A 38 -1.33 -1.69 -11.27
CA TYR A 38 -2.41 -0.71 -11.27
C TYR A 38 -3.76 -1.38 -11.52
N ALA A 39 -4.77 -1.03 -10.72
CA ALA A 39 -6.14 -1.57 -10.82
C ALA A 39 -6.24 -3.11 -10.76
N GLY A 40 -5.31 -3.77 -10.06
CA GLY A 40 -5.26 -5.23 -9.93
C GLY A 40 -4.35 -5.92 -10.94
N ASP A 41 -3.91 -5.25 -11.99
CA ASP A 41 -3.10 -5.82 -13.07
C ASP A 41 -1.69 -5.28 -13.13
N LEU A 42 -0.84 -6.00 -13.89
CA LEU A 42 0.48 -5.54 -14.29
C LEU A 42 0.40 -4.71 -15.56
N TRP A 43 1.09 -3.59 -15.55
CA TRP A 43 1.24 -2.66 -16.65
C TRP A 43 2.71 -2.40 -16.94
N SER A 44 3.05 -2.14 -18.18
CA SER A 44 4.41 -1.73 -18.58
C SER A 44 4.38 -0.37 -19.27
N VAL A 45 5.43 0.41 -19.04
CA VAL A 45 5.70 1.67 -19.72
C VAL A 45 7.17 1.72 -20.12
N ALA A 46 7.51 2.45 -21.17
CA ALA A 46 8.90 2.71 -21.48
C ALA A 46 9.62 3.34 -20.29
N ARG A 47 10.91 3.06 -20.12
CA ARG A 47 11.72 3.60 -19.03
C ARG A 47 11.65 5.14 -18.92
N GLU A 48 11.49 5.80 -20.05
CA GLU A 48 11.38 7.26 -20.13
C GLU A 48 9.97 7.80 -19.84
N GLY A 49 9.00 6.92 -19.69
CA GLY A 49 7.58 7.25 -19.54
C GLY A 49 6.81 7.14 -20.86
N GLY A 50 5.56 7.59 -20.86
CA GLY A 50 4.65 7.58 -21.99
C GLY A 50 3.41 6.72 -21.76
N ASP A 51 2.86 6.17 -22.84
CA ASP A 51 1.66 5.34 -22.79
C ASP A 51 1.96 3.95 -22.23
N ALA A 52 1.25 3.60 -21.16
CA ALA A 52 1.41 2.30 -20.54
C ALA A 52 0.54 1.24 -21.23
N LYS A 53 1.09 0.03 -21.34
CA LYS A 53 0.43 -1.15 -21.88
C LYS A 53 0.05 -2.09 -20.75
N ARG A 54 -1.20 -2.53 -20.70
CA ARG A 54 -1.67 -3.58 -19.78
C ARG A 54 -1.06 -4.93 -20.19
N LEU A 55 -0.44 -5.64 -19.27
CA LEU A 55 0.21 -6.93 -19.49
C LEU A 55 -0.66 -8.12 -19.07
N THR A 56 -1.47 -7.95 -18.01
CA THR A 56 -2.38 -8.97 -17.49
C THR A 56 -3.82 -8.46 -17.49
N THR A 57 -4.79 -9.37 -17.54
CA THR A 57 -6.23 -9.05 -17.60
C THR A 57 -7.09 -10.10 -16.90
N ALA A 58 -6.49 -10.99 -16.12
CA ALA A 58 -7.21 -12.05 -15.44
C ALA A 58 -8.00 -11.51 -14.23
N PRO A 59 -9.09 -12.18 -13.82
CA PRO A 59 -9.82 -11.82 -12.61
C PRO A 59 -8.98 -12.20 -11.37
N GLY A 60 -8.24 -11.29 -10.83
CA GLY A 60 -7.36 -11.50 -9.69
C GLY A 60 -6.58 -10.24 -9.36
N VAL A 61 -5.54 -10.38 -8.58
CA VAL A 61 -4.61 -9.29 -8.28
C VAL A 61 -3.20 -9.75 -8.60
N GLU A 62 -2.54 -9.03 -9.51
CA GLU A 62 -1.13 -9.21 -9.82
C GLU A 62 -0.30 -8.10 -9.21
N THR A 63 0.76 -8.48 -8.51
CA THR A 63 1.63 -7.54 -7.79
C THR A 63 3.07 -8.03 -7.72
N ASP A 64 3.93 -7.24 -7.11
CA ASP A 64 5.34 -7.54 -6.86
C ASP A 64 6.09 -8.05 -8.12
N PRO A 65 6.00 -7.34 -9.26
CA PRO A 65 6.76 -7.73 -10.45
C PRO A 65 8.26 -7.57 -10.21
N VAL A 66 9.06 -8.50 -10.71
CA VAL A 66 10.52 -8.46 -10.68
C VAL A 66 11.08 -8.98 -12.00
N PHE A 67 11.98 -8.21 -12.62
CA PHE A 67 12.62 -8.62 -13.85
C PHE A 67 13.73 -9.64 -13.61
N SER A 68 13.88 -10.60 -14.53
CA SER A 68 15.11 -11.40 -14.64
C SER A 68 16.32 -10.49 -14.87
N PRO A 69 17.54 -10.91 -14.51
CA PRO A 69 18.75 -10.11 -14.68
C PRO A 69 18.99 -9.61 -16.11
N ASP A 70 18.58 -10.40 -17.12
CA ASP A 70 18.63 -10.03 -18.53
C ASP A 70 17.46 -9.16 -19.02
N GLY A 71 16.44 -8.96 -18.16
CA GLY A 71 15.25 -8.16 -18.46
C GLY A 71 14.25 -8.83 -19.41
N SER A 72 14.44 -10.09 -19.77
CA SER A 72 13.58 -10.79 -20.74
C SER A 72 12.29 -11.37 -20.15
N THR A 73 12.30 -11.65 -18.86
CA THR A 73 11.21 -12.31 -18.13
C THR A 73 10.81 -11.50 -16.89
N ILE A 74 9.53 -11.54 -16.56
CA ILE A 74 8.98 -10.97 -15.32
C ILE A 74 8.49 -12.12 -14.46
N ALA A 75 8.96 -12.21 -13.22
CA ALA A 75 8.30 -12.99 -12.19
C ALA A 75 7.39 -12.06 -11.37
N PHE A 76 6.25 -12.55 -10.92
CA PHE A 76 5.29 -11.75 -10.19
C PHE A 76 4.42 -12.61 -9.26
N THR A 77 3.76 -11.96 -8.33
CA THR A 77 2.75 -12.56 -7.45
C THR A 77 1.40 -12.43 -8.12
N GLY A 78 0.67 -13.54 -8.29
CA GLY A 78 -0.67 -13.53 -8.87
C GLY A 78 -1.68 -14.25 -7.96
N GLU A 79 -2.86 -13.69 -7.82
CA GLU A 79 -3.99 -14.28 -7.11
C GLU A 79 -5.00 -14.81 -8.11
N TYR A 80 -4.72 -16.03 -8.63
CA TYR A 80 -5.63 -16.75 -9.52
C TYR A 80 -6.32 -17.89 -8.77
N ASP A 81 -7.57 -18.15 -9.12
CA ASP A 81 -8.33 -19.28 -8.58
C ASP A 81 -8.41 -19.33 -7.03
N GLY A 82 -8.32 -18.16 -6.38
CA GLY A 82 -8.41 -18.06 -4.92
C GLY A 82 -7.14 -18.42 -4.16
N ASN A 83 -6.02 -18.65 -4.83
CA ASN A 83 -4.70 -18.84 -4.24
C ASN A 83 -3.68 -17.81 -4.72
N VAL A 84 -2.71 -17.50 -3.88
CA VAL A 84 -1.64 -16.54 -4.20
C VAL A 84 -0.35 -17.28 -4.46
N ASP A 85 0.14 -17.21 -5.70
CA ASP A 85 1.29 -17.95 -6.18
C ASP A 85 2.26 -17.10 -6.98
N VAL A 86 3.43 -17.66 -7.26
CA VAL A 86 4.43 -17.08 -8.13
C VAL A 86 4.20 -17.51 -9.59
N PHE A 87 4.19 -16.51 -10.45
CA PHE A 87 4.05 -16.66 -11.90
C PHE A 87 5.24 -16.05 -12.63
N VAL A 88 5.45 -16.46 -13.86
CA VAL A 88 6.40 -15.85 -14.81
C VAL A 88 5.76 -15.63 -16.15
N MET A 89 6.21 -14.59 -16.85
CA MET A 89 5.80 -14.29 -18.22
C MET A 89 6.92 -13.55 -18.97
N PRO A 90 6.91 -13.54 -20.31
CA PRO A 90 7.82 -12.69 -21.08
C PRO A 90 7.65 -11.21 -20.73
N ALA A 91 8.72 -10.44 -20.69
CA ALA A 91 8.67 -9.00 -20.42
C ALA A 91 7.86 -8.19 -21.43
N SER A 92 7.69 -8.73 -22.64
CA SER A 92 6.84 -8.16 -23.71
C SER A 92 5.34 -8.40 -23.49
N GLY A 93 4.96 -9.18 -22.48
CA GLY A 93 3.63 -9.72 -22.27
C GLY A 93 3.44 -11.10 -22.87
N GLY A 94 2.34 -11.75 -22.55
CA GLY A 94 2.02 -13.11 -22.99
C GLY A 94 1.24 -13.86 -21.91
N VAL A 95 1.08 -15.16 -22.09
CA VAL A 95 0.35 -15.99 -21.13
C VAL A 95 1.22 -16.24 -19.89
N PRO A 96 0.75 -15.87 -18.68
CA PRO A 96 1.45 -16.19 -17.45
C PRO A 96 1.55 -17.70 -17.21
N ARG A 97 2.69 -18.15 -16.74
CA ARG A 97 2.91 -19.54 -16.33
C ARG A 97 3.12 -19.62 -14.83
N ARG A 98 2.29 -20.38 -14.15
CA ARG A 98 2.37 -20.63 -12.71
C ARG A 98 3.61 -21.46 -12.38
N LEU A 99 4.35 -21.06 -11.34
CA LEU A 99 5.53 -21.77 -10.83
C LEU A 99 5.27 -22.49 -9.52
N THR A 100 4.46 -21.91 -8.62
CA THR A 100 4.19 -22.51 -7.31
C THR A 100 2.75 -22.96 -7.18
N TYR A 101 2.50 -23.97 -6.34
CA TYR A 101 1.21 -24.63 -6.19
C TYR A 101 0.90 -24.97 -4.72
N HIS A 102 1.53 -24.27 -3.78
CA HIS A 102 1.31 -24.48 -2.36
C HIS A 102 -0.01 -23.81 -1.93
N PRO A 103 -0.82 -24.42 -1.03
CA PRO A 103 -2.08 -23.82 -0.58
C PRO A 103 -1.92 -22.55 0.26
N GLY A 104 -0.73 -22.31 0.84
CA GLY A 104 -0.38 -21.04 1.47
C GLY A 104 0.18 -20.05 0.46
N ARG A 105 0.17 -18.77 0.84
CA ARG A 105 0.68 -17.66 0.01
C ARG A 105 2.15 -17.86 -0.34
N ASP A 106 2.47 -17.76 -1.64
CA ASP A 106 3.81 -17.59 -2.19
C ASP A 106 3.90 -16.23 -2.90
N ALA A 107 4.96 -15.45 -2.65
CA ALA A 107 5.12 -14.14 -3.27
C ALA A 107 6.51 -13.95 -3.88
N ALA A 108 6.55 -13.40 -5.09
CA ALA A 108 7.79 -13.10 -5.79
C ALA A 108 8.61 -12.04 -5.05
N VAL A 109 9.94 -12.25 -4.98
CA VAL A 109 10.87 -11.34 -4.30
C VAL A 109 12.00 -10.90 -5.25
N GLY A 110 12.47 -11.79 -6.11
CA GLY A 110 13.61 -11.52 -6.99
C GLY A 110 14.03 -12.71 -7.83
N TRP A 111 15.28 -12.69 -8.22
CA TRP A 111 15.93 -13.73 -9.03
C TRP A 111 17.30 -14.06 -8.49
N THR A 112 17.78 -15.27 -8.76
CA THR A 112 19.22 -15.56 -8.64
C THR A 112 20.01 -14.76 -9.70
N PRO A 113 21.25 -14.37 -9.44
CA PRO A 113 22.03 -13.55 -10.36
C PRO A 113 22.25 -14.17 -11.76
N ASP A 114 22.23 -15.50 -11.84
CA ASP A 114 22.32 -16.23 -13.11
C ASP A 114 21.01 -16.29 -13.91
N GLY A 115 19.92 -15.74 -13.34
CA GLY A 115 18.60 -15.71 -13.96
C GLY A 115 17.89 -17.06 -14.08
N LYS A 116 18.44 -18.13 -13.50
CA LYS A 116 17.88 -19.48 -13.67
C LYS A 116 16.78 -19.81 -12.66
N ARG A 117 16.73 -19.10 -11.54
CA ARG A 117 15.78 -19.38 -10.48
C ARG A 117 15.08 -18.11 -10.00
N VAL A 118 13.81 -18.22 -9.70
CA VAL A 118 13.03 -17.17 -9.07
C VAL A 118 13.17 -17.28 -7.56
N LEU A 119 13.48 -16.16 -6.89
CA LEU A 119 13.46 -16.02 -5.44
C LEU A 119 12.06 -15.62 -4.99
N PHE A 120 11.50 -16.33 -4.03
CA PHE A 120 10.16 -16.05 -3.49
C PHE A 120 10.09 -16.32 -2.00
N VAL A 121 9.11 -15.71 -1.35
CA VAL A 121 8.81 -15.88 0.06
C VAL A 121 7.60 -16.79 0.25
N SER A 122 7.70 -17.71 1.23
CA SER A 122 6.65 -18.68 1.55
C SER A 122 6.66 -19.05 3.02
N ALA A 123 5.48 -19.33 3.59
CA ALA A 123 5.32 -19.87 4.93
C ALA A 123 5.15 -21.40 4.94
N ARG A 124 5.50 -22.10 3.85
CA ARG A 124 5.21 -23.54 3.62
C ARG A 124 5.82 -24.50 4.63
N ALA A 125 6.99 -24.19 5.18
CA ALA A 125 7.70 -25.09 6.07
C ALA A 125 7.16 -25.05 7.50
N VAL A 126 6.80 -23.84 7.98
CA VAL A 126 6.42 -23.63 9.39
C VAL A 126 5.34 -22.54 9.47
N PRO A 127 4.05 -22.92 9.47
CA PRO A 127 2.93 -21.97 9.46
C PRO A 127 2.94 -20.93 10.59
N ASN A 128 3.54 -21.26 11.74
CA ASN A 128 3.54 -20.40 12.93
C ASN A 128 4.85 -19.64 13.15
N ASP A 129 5.95 -19.98 12.45
CA ASP A 129 7.29 -19.44 12.70
C ASP A 129 7.71 -18.35 11.69
N GLY A 130 6.80 -17.87 10.89
CA GLY A 130 7.07 -16.85 9.90
C GLY A 130 7.48 -17.41 8.54
N ALA A 131 7.63 -16.52 7.56
CA ALA A 131 7.95 -16.89 6.19
C ALA A 131 9.45 -17.00 5.98
N ARG A 132 9.86 -17.79 4.97
CA ARG A 132 11.24 -18.01 4.55
C ARG A 132 11.41 -17.75 3.06
N LEU A 133 12.63 -17.55 2.64
CA LEU A 133 12.99 -17.42 1.23
C LEU A 133 13.32 -18.77 0.62
N TYR A 134 12.77 -18.97 -0.57
CA TYR A 134 12.98 -20.15 -1.41
C TYR A 134 13.41 -19.75 -2.81
N THR A 135 14.06 -20.64 -3.51
CA THR A 135 14.27 -20.52 -4.96
C THR A 135 13.62 -21.67 -5.71
N LEU A 136 13.15 -21.38 -6.92
CA LEU A 136 12.54 -22.37 -7.81
C LEU A 136 13.06 -22.17 -9.25
N PRO A 137 13.43 -23.25 -10.00
CA PRO A 137 13.84 -23.11 -11.40
C PRO A 137 12.78 -22.43 -12.25
N VAL A 138 13.19 -21.45 -13.06
CA VAL A 138 12.28 -20.71 -13.94
C VAL A 138 11.66 -21.59 -15.02
N GLU A 139 12.35 -22.62 -15.48
CA GLU A 139 11.81 -23.57 -16.46
C GLU A 139 10.67 -24.43 -15.90
N GLY A 140 10.50 -24.47 -14.58
CA GLY A 140 9.54 -25.33 -13.89
C GLY A 140 10.08 -26.75 -13.65
N GLY A 141 9.22 -27.61 -13.07
CA GLY A 141 9.52 -29.05 -12.89
C GLY A 141 10.47 -29.39 -11.74
N GLY A 142 10.98 -28.40 -11.00
CA GLY A 142 11.79 -28.62 -9.79
C GLY A 142 11.00 -28.43 -8.51
N LEU A 143 11.59 -28.85 -7.38
CA LEU A 143 11.09 -28.51 -6.04
C LEU A 143 11.66 -27.17 -5.58
N PRO A 144 10.92 -26.42 -4.77
CA PRO A 144 11.45 -25.25 -4.09
C PRO A 144 12.62 -25.63 -3.16
N GLU A 145 13.69 -24.87 -3.25
CA GLU A 145 14.86 -25.01 -2.38
C GLU A 145 14.87 -23.87 -1.38
N GLU A 146 14.88 -24.20 -0.09
CA GLU A 146 14.94 -23.24 0.99
C GLU A 146 16.33 -22.63 1.10
N LEU A 147 16.43 -21.31 1.29
CA LEU A 147 17.70 -20.67 1.60
C LEU A 147 18.10 -21.01 3.05
N PRO A 148 19.41 -21.08 3.37
CA PRO A 148 19.89 -21.41 4.72
C PRO A 148 19.72 -20.25 5.69
N LEU A 149 18.49 -19.72 5.80
CA LEU A 149 18.13 -18.56 6.63
C LEU A 149 16.85 -18.88 7.44
N PRO A 150 16.83 -18.59 8.77
CA PRO A 150 15.71 -19.02 9.62
C PRO A 150 14.41 -18.29 9.30
N ILE A 151 14.43 -16.96 9.20
CA ILE A 151 13.32 -16.10 8.78
C ILE A 151 13.88 -15.10 7.80
N ALA A 152 13.26 -15.00 6.61
CA ALA A 152 13.66 -14.04 5.60
C ALA A 152 12.45 -13.69 4.73
N LEU A 153 12.16 -12.41 4.56
CA LEU A 153 10.93 -11.92 3.94
C LEU A 153 11.16 -11.19 2.62
N GLU A 154 12.21 -10.38 2.58
CA GLU A 154 12.64 -9.62 1.42
C GLU A 154 14.09 -9.96 1.19
N GLY A 155 14.56 -9.95 -0.06
CA GLY A 155 15.94 -10.31 -0.32
C GLY A 155 16.46 -9.80 -1.66
N SER A 156 17.76 -9.47 -1.69
CA SER A 156 18.50 -9.11 -2.89
C SER A 156 19.90 -9.70 -2.84
N TYR A 157 20.24 -10.47 -3.87
CA TYR A 157 21.57 -11.10 -3.99
C TYR A 157 22.66 -10.10 -4.33
N SER A 158 23.88 -10.37 -3.86
CA SER A 158 25.09 -9.81 -4.47
C SER A 158 25.24 -10.32 -5.91
N ALA A 159 25.97 -9.58 -6.74
CA ALA A 159 26.13 -9.91 -8.15
C ALA A 159 26.76 -11.31 -8.40
N ASP A 160 27.60 -11.77 -7.48
CA ASP A 160 28.24 -13.09 -7.52
C ASP A 160 27.38 -14.19 -6.87
N GLY A 161 26.23 -13.84 -6.27
CA GLY A 161 25.35 -14.79 -5.61
C GLY A 161 25.82 -15.31 -4.26
N SER A 162 26.98 -14.89 -3.78
CA SER A 162 27.55 -15.38 -2.52
C SER A 162 26.86 -14.83 -1.27
N HIS A 163 26.27 -13.66 -1.37
CA HIS A 163 25.62 -12.97 -0.27
C HIS A 163 24.17 -12.57 -0.59
N LEU A 164 23.36 -12.43 0.46
CA LEU A 164 22.00 -11.95 0.37
C LEU A 164 21.75 -10.84 1.40
N ALA A 165 21.36 -9.66 0.95
CA ALA A 165 20.80 -8.65 1.83
C ALA A 165 19.31 -8.95 2.03
N TYR A 166 18.84 -9.09 3.28
CA TYR A 166 17.48 -9.56 3.55
C TYR A 166 16.88 -8.94 4.81
N VAL A 167 15.56 -9.02 4.95
CA VAL A 167 14.79 -8.60 6.14
C VAL A 167 14.46 -9.84 6.97
N PRO A 168 15.05 -10.00 8.18
CA PRO A 168 14.90 -11.20 9.02
C PRO A 168 13.68 -11.16 9.95
N LEU A 169 12.85 -10.13 9.89
CA LEU A 169 11.80 -9.92 10.87
C LEU A 169 10.47 -9.54 10.22
N PHE A 170 9.44 -10.28 10.57
CA PHE A 170 8.06 -9.96 10.25
C PHE A 170 7.56 -8.82 11.17
N GLN A 171 7.00 -7.78 10.60
CA GLN A 171 6.30 -6.75 11.35
C GLN A 171 4.83 -7.16 11.49
N TRP A 172 4.36 -7.36 12.71
CA TRP A 172 3.01 -7.84 12.98
C TRP A 172 1.92 -6.89 12.44
N GLN A 173 2.20 -5.60 12.43
CA GLN A 173 1.25 -4.57 11.97
C GLN A 173 1.91 -3.71 10.89
N GLU A 174 1.63 -4.00 9.63
CA GLU A 174 2.21 -3.26 8.50
C GLU A 174 1.77 -1.78 8.46
N ALA A 175 0.60 -1.46 9.02
CA ALA A 175 0.08 -0.10 9.08
C ALA A 175 0.81 0.80 10.09
N TRP A 176 1.66 0.23 10.96
CA TRP A 176 2.41 1.04 11.91
C TRP A 176 3.43 1.94 11.21
N LYS A 177 3.19 3.22 11.31
CA LYS A 177 4.08 4.23 10.78
C LYS A 177 5.06 4.68 11.87
N ARG A 178 6.37 4.66 11.56
CA ARG A 178 7.43 5.10 12.46
C ARG A 178 7.46 4.36 13.80
N TYR A 179 7.04 3.13 13.81
CA TYR A 179 7.16 2.27 14.98
C TYR A 179 8.62 2.13 15.41
N ARG A 180 8.89 2.19 16.72
CA ARG A 180 10.24 2.16 17.31
C ARG A 180 10.41 1.07 18.39
N GLY A 181 9.67 -0.01 18.28
CA GLY A 181 9.75 -1.16 19.19
C GLY A 181 10.61 -2.30 18.65
N GLY A 182 10.50 -3.45 19.29
CA GLY A 182 11.29 -4.66 18.95
C GLY A 182 11.06 -5.23 17.56
N GLN A 183 9.91 -4.92 16.93
CA GLN A 183 9.55 -5.38 15.59
C GLN A 183 9.93 -4.39 14.48
N THR A 184 10.77 -3.39 14.74
CA THR A 184 11.30 -2.53 13.66
C THR A 184 12.03 -3.37 12.62
N LYS A 185 11.68 -3.16 11.33
CA LYS A 185 12.34 -3.83 10.21
C LYS A 185 13.82 -3.48 10.19
N LYS A 186 14.66 -4.45 9.86
CA LYS A 186 16.11 -4.33 9.79
C LYS A 186 16.65 -5.13 8.62
N ILE A 187 17.80 -4.74 8.10
CA ILE A 187 18.44 -5.46 7.01
C ILE A 187 19.71 -6.12 7.53
N TRP A 188 19.84 -7.41 7.24
CA TRP A 188 21.03 -8.20 7.47
C TRP A 188 21.61 -8.67 6.15
N ILE A 189 22.90 -8.90 6.13
CA ILE A 189 23.64 -9.45 4.99
C ILE A 189 24.12 -10.83 5.41
N ALA A 190 23.61 -11.87 4.76
CA ALA A 190 24.05 -13.24 4.99
C ALA A 190 25.09 -13.65 3.95
N ASN A 191 26.13 -14.33 4.38
CA ASN A 191 26.95 -15.16 3.53
C ASN A 191 26.24 -16.52 3.40
N LEU A 192 25.90 -16.92 2.18
CA LEU A 192 25.10 -18.12 1.94
C LEU A 192 25.90 -19.44 2.07
N ALA A 193 27.24 -19.38 2.10
CA ALA A 193 28.07 -20.57 2.26
C ALA A 193 28.17 -21.03 3.72
N ASP A 194 28.16 -20.10 4.69
CA ASP A 194 28.39 -20.40 6.12
C ASP A 194 27.32 -19.81 7.05
N SER A 195 26.33 -19.11 6.46
CA SER A 195 25.25 -18.42 7.17
C SER A 195 25.73 -17.34 8.17
N SER A 196 26.96 -16.86 8.04
CA SER A 196 27.44 -15.73 8.81
C SER A 196 26.69 -14.44 8.45
N ILE A 197 26.48 -13.56 9.44
CA ILE A 197 25.60 -12.40 9.31
C ILE A 197 26.34 -11.11 9.62
N VAL A 198 26.24 -10.14 8.72
CA VAL A 198 26.59 -8.74 8.95
C VAL A 198 25.31 -7.92 9.09
N LYS A 199 25.22 -7.12 10.15
CA LYS A 199 24.05 -6.26 10.39
C LYS A 199 24.32 -4.85 9.88
N ILE A 200 23.43 -4.30 9.05
CA ILE A 200 23.53 -2.89 8.67
C ILE A 200 23.28 -2.02 9.90
N PRO A 201 24.18 -1.05 10.22
CA PRO A 201 24.04 -0.18 11.39
C PRO A 201 22.76 0.66 11.35
N ARG A 202 22.08 0.81 12.49
CA ARG A 202 20.86 1.59 12.61
C ARG A 202 20.57 2.00 14.06
N ASP A 203 19.80 3.09 14.22
CA ASP A 203 19.23 3.56 15.48
C ASP A 203 17.73 3.30 15.50
N ASN A 204 17.34 2.02 15.70
CA ASN A 204 15.94 1.61 15.84
C ASN A 204 14.97 2.12 14.73
N SER A 205 15.49 2.38 13.53
CA SER A 205 14.71 2.71 12.34
C SER A 205 14.05 1.49 11.71
N ASN A 206 13.05 1.70 10.86
CA ASN A 206 12.58 0.68 9.94
C ASN A 206 13.39 0.77 8.66
N ASP A 207 14.17 -0.27 8.38
CA ASP A 207 14.97 -0.44 7.16
C ASP A 207 14.43 -1.64 6.40
N PHE A 208 14.03 -1.47 5.14
CA PHE A 208 13.38 -2.49 4.34
C PHE A 208 13.63 -2.30 2.85
N ASN A 209 13.12 -3.22 2.02
CA ASN A 209 13.26 -3.20 0.58
C ASN A 209 14.75 -3.14 0.13
N PRO A 210 15.58 -4.11 0.55
CA PRO A 210 16.99 -4.13 0.16
C PRO A 210 17.15 -4.36 -1.35
N MET A 211 18.05 -3.61 -1.97
CA MET A 211 18.39 -3.66 -3.39
C MET A 211 19.89 -3.61 -3.55
N TRP A 212 20.49 -4.73 -3.93
CA TRP A 212 21.94 -4.79 -4.15
C TRP A 212 22.31 -4.29 -5.53
N ALA A 213 23.13 -3.24 -5.62
CA ALA A 213 23.61 -2.67 -6.88
C ALA A 213 25.10 -2.32 -6.79
N GLY A 214 25.95 -3.12 -7.44
CA GLY A 214 27.41 -3.00 -7.35
C GLY A 214 27.91 -3.21 -5.92
N ASP A 215 28.69 -2.25 -5.42
CA ASP A 215 29.24 -2.27 -4.05
C ASP A 215 28.28 -1.67 -3.00
N ARG A 216 27.02 -1.39 -3.39
CA ARG A 216 26.06 -0.72 -2.50
C ARG A 216 24.77 -1.53 -2.36
N ILE A 217 24.26 -1.54 -1.14
CA ILE A 217 22.93 -2.05 -0.84
C ILE A 217 22.05 -0.83 -0.59
N TYR A 218 21.17 -0.53 -1.55
CA TYR A 218 20.15 0.50 -1.41
C TYR A 218 18.97 -0.03 -0.62
N PHE A 219 18.29 0.82 0.13
CA PHE A 219 17.12 0.43 0.92
C PHE A 219 16.27 1.64 1.30
N LEU A 220 15.03 1.38 1.63
CA LEU A 220 14.11 2.36 2.16
C LEU A 220 14.23 2.43 3.68
N SER A 221 14.24 3.66 4.23
CA SER A 221 14.37 3.85 5.67
C SER A 221 13.67 5.12 6.16
N ASP A 222 13.08 5.02 7.37
CA ASP A 222 12.48 6.13 8.12
C ASP A 222 13.42 6.71 9.19
N ARG A 223 14.75 6.44 9.10
CA ARG A 223 15.77 6.83 10.11
C ARG A 223 15.87 8.33 10.33
N GLU A 224 15.46 9.12 9.37
CA GLU A 224 15.50 10.58 9.44
C GLU A 224 14.12 11.25 9.28
N GLY A 225 13.03 10.52 9.49
CA GLY A 225 11.65 11.01 9.37
C GLY A 225 10.86 10.29 8.28
N PRO A 226 10.32 10.98 7.25
CA PRO A 226 9.65 10.30 6.15
C PRO A 226 10.56 9.28 5.46
N VAL A 227 9.98 8.16 5.06
CA VAL A 227 10.72 7.09 4.38
C VAL A 227 11.32 7.63 3.08
N THR A 228 12.63 7.47 2.92
CA THR A 228 13.35 7.81 1.71
C THR A 228 14.45 6.78 1.41
N LEU A 229 15.20 7.00 0.31
CA LEU A 229 16.25 6.09 -0.15
C LEU A 229 17.59 6.37 0.54
N PHE A 230 18.17 5.30 1.08
CA PHE A 230 19.53 5.25 1.63
C PHE A 230 20.34 4.15 0.93
N TYR A 231 21.64 4.16 1.10
CA TYR A 231 22.48 3.02 0.77
C TYR A 231 23.54 2.76 1.84
N TYR A 232 23.87 1.49 1.98
CA TYR A 232 25.03 1.00 2.71
C TYR A 232 26.12 0.63 1.72
N ASP A 233 27.30 1.21 1.88
CA ASP A 233 28.47 0.91 1.07
C ASP A 233 29.25 -0.25 1.72
N THR A 234 29.31 -1.37 1.02
CA THR A 234 29.89 -2.63 1.54
C THR A 234 31.40 -2.58 1.73
N LYS A 235 32.11 -1.65 1.10
CA LYS A 235 33.56 -1.48 1.23
C LYS A 235 33.93 -0.57 2.40
N THR A 236 33.15 0.48 2.62
CA THR A 236 33.45 1.47 3.66
C THR A 236 32.63 1.29 4.93
N ASN A 237 31.62 0.43 4.91
CA ASN A 237 30.64 0.20 5.98
C ASN A 237 29.87 1.47 6.38
N LYS A 238 29.75 2.43 5.47
CA LYS A 238 29.04 3.70 5.71
C LYS A 238 27.64 3.68 5.12
N ILE A 239 26.74 4.35 5.82
CA ILE A 239 25.38 4.61 5.34
C ILE A 239 25.29 6.04 4.88
N THR A 240 24.69 6.23 3.73
CA THR A 240 24.49 7.54 3.14
C THR A 240 23.04 7.67 2.65
N ARG A 241 22.44 8.84 2.85
CA ARG A 241 21.16 9.17 2.27
C ARG A 241 21.34 9.44 0.77
N ALA A 242 20.63 8.70 -0.06
CA ALA A 242 20.70 8.85 -1.52
C ALA A 242 19.77 9.94 -2.04
N ILE A 243 18.55 10.05 -1.50
CA ILE A 243 17.57 11.06 -1.90
C ILE A 243 17.24 11.94 -0.70
N ALA A 244 17.23 13.27 -0.91
CA ALA A 244 16.81 14.23 0.10
C ALA A 244 15.34 13.99 0.51
N LYS A 245 14.99 14.40 1.74
CA LYS A 245 13.61 14.29 2.24
C LYS A 245 12.69 15.21 1.47
N HIS A 246 11.67 14.66 0.85
CA HIS A 246 10.61 15.43 0.19
C HIS A 246 9.24 14.80 0.50
N GLY A 247 8.42 15.52 1.27
CA GLY A 247 7.01 15.24 1.41
C GLY A 247 6.68 13.85 1.99
N LEU A 248 6.07 13.00 1.17
CA LEU A 248 5.47 11.74 1.57
C LEU A 248 6.46 10.57 1.53
N ASP A 249 6.13 9.49 2.27
CA ASP A 249 6.94 8.28 2.34
C ASP A 249 7.04 7.57 0.98
N PHE A 250 8.23 7.08 0.63
CA PHE A 250 8.40 6.09 -0.43
C PHE A 250 7.81 4.76 0.03
N LYS A 251 7.03 4.11 -0.84
CA LYS A 251 6.31 2.88 -0.50
C LYS A 251 7.00 1.62 -0.97
N SER A 252 7.63 1.68 -2.13
CA SER A 252 8.40 0.58 -2.73
C SER A 252 9.45 1.11 -3.69
N ALA A 253 10.48 0.32 -3.93
CA ALA A 253 11.53 0.62 -4.88
C ALA A 253 12.09 -0.66 -5.50
N SER A 254 12.68 -0.55 -6.69
CA SER A 254 13.36 -1.65 -7.36
C SER A 254 14.59 -1.16 -8.10
N ALA A 255 15.72 -1.83 -7.90
CA ALA A 255 16.92 -1.56 -8.67
C ALA A 255 16.87 -2.24 -10.04
N GLY A 256 17.35 -1.54 -11.04
CA GLY A 256 17.58 -2.05 -12.38
C GLY A 256 18.89 -1.50 -12.96
N PRO A 257 19.17 -1.75 -14.24
CA PRO A 257 20.40 -1.28 -14.87
C PRO A 257 20.57 0.23 -14.77
N GLY A 258 21.56 0.67 -13.96
CA GLY A 258 21.97 2.08 -13.81
C GLY A 258 20.98 3.00 -13.07
N ALA A 259 19.87 2.51 -12.55
CA ALA A 259 18.91 3.34 -11.81
C ALA A 259 18.08 2.53 -10.80
N ILE A 260 17.38 3.24 -9.93
CA ILE A 260 16.33 2.71 -9.05
C ILE A 260 15.02 3.39 -9.41
N VAL A 261 13.99 2.61 -9.67
CA VAL A 261 12.62 3.11 -9.74
C VAL A 261 11.99 3.07 -8.35
N TYR A 262 11.25 4.10 -7.98
CA TYR A 262 10.55 4.13 -6.69
C TYR A 262 9.15 4.74 -6.82
N GLU A 263 8.30 4.34 -5.90
CA GLU A 263 6.92 4.79 -5.77
C GLU A 263 6.80 5.81 -4.65
N GLN A 264 6.23 6.97 -4.96
CA GLN A 264 5.87 7.99 -3.99
C GLN A 264 4.49 8.55 -4.33
N PHE A 265 3.55 8.43 -3.42
CA PHE A 265 2.17 8.90 -3.58
C PHE A 265 1.47 8.43 -4.87
N GLY A 266 1.74 7.18 -5.28
CA GLY A 266 1.15 6.61 -6.48
C GLY A 266 1.77 7.08 -7.79
N GLU A 267 2.84 7.85 -7.74
CA GLU A 267 3.65 8.26 -8.88
C GLU A 267 4.96 7.48 -8.92
N LEU A 268 5.51 7.29 -10.12
CA LEU A 268 6.77 6.63 -10.34
C LEU A 268 7.89 7.63 -10.59
N HIS A 269 9.04 7.36 -10.01
CA HIS A 269 10.24 8.18 -10.15
C HIS A 269 11.46 7.30 -10.41
N LEU A 270 12.42 7.82 -11.13
CA LEU A 270 13.73 7.20 -11.34
C LEU A 270 14.83 7.96 -10.59
N TYR A 271 15.68 7.23 -9.89
CA TYR A 271 16.93 7.73 -9.32
C TYR A 271 18.10 7.15 -10.11
N ASP A 272 18.86 8.00 -10.77
CA ASP A 272 20.03 7.60 -11.55
C ASP A 272 21.24 7.33 -10.64
N LEU A 273 21.79 6.12 -10.70
CA LEU A 273 22.86 5.67 -9.81
C LEU A 273 24.20 6.37 -10.06
N LYS A 274 24.42 6.91 -11.27
CA LYS A 274 25.66 7.61 -11.63
C LYS A 274 25.64 9.06 -11.24
N THR A 275 24.53 9.75 -11.50
CA THR A 275 24.42 11.20 -11.29
C THR A 275 23.80 11.57 -9.93
N GLY A 276 23.07 10.64 -9.29
CA GLY A 276 22.30 10.91 -8.08
C GLY A 276 21.07 11.79 -8.31
N GLN A 277 20.66 11.99 -9.55
CA GLN A 277 19.49 12.80 -9.90
C GLN A 277 18.23 11.98 -9.91
N THR A 278 17.11 12.64 -9.58
CA THR A 278 15.77 12.05 -9.64
C THR A 278 14.94 12.71 -10.74
N LYS A 279 14.11 11.91 -11.40
CA LYS A 279 13.10 12.42 -12.34
C LYS A 279 11.78 11.68 -12.17
N ALA A 280 10.65 12.36 -12.31
CA ALA A 280 9.35 11.74 -12.41
C ALA A 280 9.21 10.98 -13.75
N VAL A 281 8.51 9.86 -13.72
CA VAL A 281 8.13 9.08 -14.91
C VAL A 281 6.69 9.41 -15.23
N ALA A 282 6.46 10.18 -16.28
CA ALA A 282 5.11 10.47 -16.74
C ALA A 282 4.48 9.19 -17.32
N VAL A 283 3.34 8.76 -16.77
CA VAL A 283 2.62 7.56 -17.21
C VAL A 283 1.22 7.95 -17.64
N THR A 284 0.87 7.60 -18.89
CA THR A 284 -0.49 7.73 -19.42
C THR A 284 -1.13 6.35 -19.44
N LEU A 285 -2.31 6.22 -18.85
CA LEU A 285 -3.11 5.00 -18.90
C LEU A 285 -4.30 5.24 -19.83
N ALA A 286 -4.40 4.41 -20.84
CA ALA A 286 -5.51 4.43 -21.78
C ALA A 286 -6.26 3.11 -21.75
N GLY A 287 -7.59 3.16 -21.87
CA GLY A 287 -8.43 1.98 -21.96
C GLY A 287 -9.65 2.04 -21.06
N ASP A 288 -10.54 1.09 -21.25
CA ASP A 288 -11.68 0.86 -20.40
C ASP A 288 -11.25 -0.01 -19.21
N LEU A 289 -11.38 0.53 -18.00
CA LEU A 289 -10.99 -0.12 -16.74
C LEU A 289 -12.27 -0.36 -15.90
N PRO A 290 -13.02 -1.44 -16.17
CA PRO A 290 -14.24 -1.74 -15.44
C PRO A 290 -13.99 -1.90 -13.94
N GLU A 291 -12.78 -2.32 -13.53
CA GLU A 291 -12.36 -2.49 -12.14
C GLU A 291 -12.36 -1.17 -11.34
N LEU A 292 -12.21 -0.03 -12.02
CA LEU A 292 -12.26 1.29 -11.40
C LEU A 292 -13.66 1.88 -11.35
N ARG A 293 -14.62 1.28 -12.03
CA ARG A 293 -16.01 1.74 -11.99
C ARG A 293 -16.65 1.39 -10.65
N PRO A 294 -17.55 2.22 -10.14
CA PRO A 294 -18.35 1.87 -8.98
C PRO A 294 -19.10 0.56 -9.21
N HIS A 295 -18.93 -0.39 -8.31
CA HIS A 295 -19.60 -1.68 -8.35
C HIS A 295 -19.94 -2.16 -6.93
N TYR A 296 -20.94 -3.04 -6.83
CA TYR A 296 -21.31 -3.65 -5.57
C TYR A 296 -20.29 -4.72 -5.18
N VAL A 297 -19.87 -4.68 -3.91
CA VAL A 297 -18.96 -5.68 -3.33
C VAL A 297 -19.60 -6.34 -2.12
N ASN A 298 -19.37 -7.62 -1.94
CA ASN A 298 -19.78 -8.32 -0.73
C ASN A 298 -18.87 -7.94 0.44
N VAL A 299 -19.44 -7.25 1.44
CA VAL A 299 -18.73 -6.77 2.62
C VAL A 299 -19.00 -7.59 3.88
N ALA A 300 -19.75 -8.68 3.81
CA ALA A 300 -20.15 -9.45 4.98
C ALA A 300 -19.00 -9.88 5.89
N LYS A 301 -17.84 -10.20 5.32
CA LYS A 301 -16.61 -10.56 6.06
C LYS A 301 -15.76 -9.35 6.46
N ARG A 302 -16.19 -8.12 6.15
CA ARG A 302 -15.45 -6.88 6.38
C ARG A 302 -16.22 -5.86 7.23
N LEU A 303 -17.30 -6.31 7.85
CA LEU A 303 -18.05 -5.50 8.80
C LEU A 303 -17.22 -5.28 10.05
N ARG A 304 -17.19 -4.05 10.52
CA ARG A 304 -16.59 -3.62 11.77
C ARG A 304 -17.56 -2.68 12.46
N ASN A 305 -17.39 -2.48 13.74
CA ASN A 305 -18.12 -1.51 14.53
C ASN A 305 -19.60 -1.41 14.10
N ALA A 306 -20.47 -1.91 14.95
CA ALA A 306 -21.91 -1.92 14.71
C ALA A 306 -22.64 -1.25 15.85
N ASP A 307 -23.73 -0.55 15.53
CA ASP A 307 -24.64 0.00 16.51
C ASP A 307 -26.10 -0.14 16.03
N ILE A 308 -27.04 -0.18 16.96
CA ILE A 308 -28.45 -0.39 16.65
C ILE A 308 -29.20 0.90 17.00
N SER A 309 -30.10 1.32 16.10
CA SER A 309 -30.95 2.48 16.35
C SER A 309 -31.78 2.27 17.64
N PRO A 310 -32.07 3.31 18.44
CA PRO A 310 -32.78 3.19 19.71
C PRO A 310 -34.16 2.52 19.61
N ASN A 311 -34.79 2.61 18.44
CA ASN A 311 -36.06 1.95 18.15
C ASN A 311 -35.92 0.53 17.54
N GLY A 312 -34.69 0.05 17.35
CA GLY A 312 -34.42 -1.27 16.76
C GLY A 312 -34.71 -1.40 15.26
N ALA A 313 -35.11 -0.33 14.58
CA ALA A 313 -35.55 -0.38 13.19
C ALA A 313 -34.40 -0.53 12.19
N ARG A 314 -33.19 -0.06 12.53
CA ARG A 314 -32.00 -0.14 11.67
C ARG A 314 -30.74 -0.41 12.50
N ALA A 315 -29.78 -1.05 11.87
CA ALA A 315 -28.41 -1.13 12.37
C ALA A 315 -27.48 -0.28 11.47
N VAL A 316 -26.43 0.26 12.06
CA VAL A 316 -25.36 0.94 11.35
C VAL A 316 -24.08 0.11 11.44
N PHE A 317 -23.30 0.08 10.36
CA PHE A 317 -22.07 -0.69 10.26
C PHE A 317 -20.96 0.14 9.59
N GLU A 318 -19.75 -0.11 10.01
CA GLU A 318 -18.55 0.26 9.26
C GLU A 318 -18.15 -0.88 8.31
N ALA A 319 -17.92 -0.57 7.04
CA ALA A 319 -17.37 -1.52 6.08
C ALA A 319 -16.49 -0.81 5.04
N ARG A 320 -15.21 -1.20 4.96
CA ARG A 320 -14.24 -0.65 4.00
C ARG A 320 -14.12 0.88 4.02
N GLY A 321 -14.20 1.48 5.20
CA GLY A 321 -14.16 2.93 5.35
C GLY A 321 -15.43 3.64 4.89
N LYS A 322 -16.57 2.95 4.87
CA LYS A 322 -17.90 3.51 4.60
C LYS A 322 -18.86 3.19 5.72
N ILE A 323 -19.82 4.09 5.93
CA ILE A 323 -20.88 3.91 6.93
C ILE A 323 -22.15 3.49 6.21
N LEU A 324 -22.64 2.32 6.59
CA LEU A 324 -23.81 1.68 5.99
C LEU A 324 -24.91 1.51 7.01
N THR A 325 -26.16 1.81 6.67
CA THR A 325 -27.31 1.40 7.48
C THR A 325 -28.10 0.29 6.81
N VAL A 326 -28.56 -0.65 7.61
CA VAL A 326 -29.33 -1.82 7.16
C VAL A 326 -30.61 -1.90 7.99
N PRO A 327 -31.80 -2.04 7.35
CA PRO A 327 -33.05 -2.20 8.07
C PRO A 327 -33.13 -3.57 8.77
N ALA A 328 -33.82 -3.65 9.92
CA ALA A 328 -34.01 -4.91 10.64
C ALA A 328 -34.90 -5.91 9.85
N GLU A 329 -35.92 -5.42 9.16
CA GLU A 329 -36.86 -6.31 8.43
C GLU A 329 -36.94 -5.95 6.96
N LYS A 330 -37.55 -4.81 6.59
CA LYS A 330 -37.88 -4.43 5.22
C LYS A 330 -37.20 -3.09 4.85
N GLY A 331 -36.76 -2.99 3.62
CA GLY A 331 -36.12 -1.80 3.06
C GLY A 331 -34.71 -2.07 2.56
N ASP A 332 -34.07 -1.06 2.00
CA ASP A 332 -32.77 -1.17 1.39
C ASP A 332 -31.63 -0.78 2.32
N PRO A 333 -30.46 -1.44 2.23
CA PRO A 333 -29.20 -0.93 2.77
C PRO A 333 -28.87 0.43 2.15
N ARG A 334 -28.32 1.34 2.94
CA ARG A 334 -27.91 2.68 2.48
C ARG A 334 -26.45 2.93 2.83
N ASN A 335 -25.70 3.45 1.86
CA ASN A 335 -24.40 4.04 2.13
C ASN A 335 -24.61 5.52 2.49
N LEU A 336 -24.25 5.90 3.71
CA LEU A 336 -24.47 7.26 4.21
C LEU A 336 -23.38 8.24 3.79
N THR A 337 -22.17 7.75 3.51
CA THR A 337 -21.00 8.60 3.37
C THR A 337 -20.62 8.92 1.93
N ASN A 338 -20.78 7.98 1.00
CA ASN A 338 -20.54 8.15 -0.46
C ASN A 338 -19.20 8.86 -0.83
N SER A 339 -18.26 9.00 0.09
CA SER A 339 -16.96 9.59 -0.17
C SER A 339 -16.09 8.63 -0.99
N THR A 340 -15.15 9.15 -1.77
CA THR A 340 -14.23 8.34 -2.57
C THR A 340 -12.82 8.28 -1.97
N THR A 341 -12.46 9.23 -1.13
CA THR A 341 -11.10 9.43 -0.62
C THR A 341 -10.98 9.33 0.90
N ALA A 342 -12.09 9.44 1.62
CA ALA A 342 -12.10 9.40 3.06
C ALA A 342 -12.33 7.99 3.61
N MET A 343 -11.76 7.75 4.78
CA MET A 343 -12.02 6.57 5.61
C MET A 343 -12.92 6.96 6.77
N GLU A 344 -14.18 6.54 6.70
CA GLU A 344 -15.16 6.73 7.75
C GLU A 344 -15.24 5.48 8.62
N ARG A 345 -15.36 5.67 9.94
CA ARG A 345 -15.34 4.57 10.90
C ARG A 345 -16.07 4.90 12.20
N GLU A 346 -16.33 3.84 12.98
CA GLU A 346 -16.92 3.90 14.32
C GLU A 346 -18.25 4.66 14.38
N PRO A 347 -19.26 4.23 13.60
CA PRO A 347 -20.55 4.89 13.63
C PRO A 347 -21.29 4.61 14.93
N VAL A 348 -22.00 5.62 15.43
CA VAL A 348 -22.88 5.52 16.60
C VAL A 348 -24.19 6.28 16.37
N TRP A 349 -25.29 5.72 16.85
CA TRP A 349 -26.58 6.38 16.81
C TRP A 349 -26.71 7.44 17.87
N SER A 350 -27.42 8.52 17.54
CA SER A 350 -27.90 9.46 18.56
C SER A 350 -29.00 8.81 19.44
N PRO A 351 -29.13 9.20 20.70
CA PRO A 351 -30.12 8.63 21.59
C PRO A 351 -31.59 8.83 21.15
N ASP A 352 -31.85 9.81 20.30
CA ASP A 352 -33.17 10.05 19.70
C ASP A 352 -33.37 9.28 18.39
N GLY A 353 -32.33 8.63 17.86
CA GLY A 353 -32.36 7.86 16.64
C GLY A 353 -32.45 8.68 15.36
N GLN A 354 -32.25 10.00 15.41
CA GLN A 354 -32.38 10.87 14.24
C GLN A 354 -31.06 11.07 13.49
N ASN A 355 -29.93 10.91 14.19
CA ASN A 355 -28.60 11.17 13.64
C ASN A 355 -27.64 10.00 13.89
N ILE A 356 -26.62 9.95 13.06
CA ILE A 356 -25.48 9.03 13.17
C ILE A 356 -24.22 9.88 13.18
N ALA A 357 -23.38 9.69 14.19
CA ALA A 357 -22.04 10.27 14.24
C ALA A 357 -21.00 9.21 13.85
N TYR A 358 -19.93 9.63 13.17
CA TYR A 358 -18.82 8.78 12.80
C TYR A 358 -17.53 9.61 12.69
N LEU A 359 -16.37 8.94 12.77
CA LEU A 359 -15.08 9.56 12.55
C LEU A 359 -14.76 9.55 11.05
N SER A 360 -14.29 10.68 10.51
CA SER A 360 -13.86 10.84 9.11
C SER A 360 -12.49 11.50 9.03
N ASP A 361 -11.65 11.08 8.08
CA ASP A 361 -10.37 11.71 7.76
C ASP A 361 -10.38 12.50 6.44
N GLU A 362 -11.56 12.85 5.94
CA GLU A 362 -11.77 13.55 4.67
C GLU A 362 -10.96 14.85 4.55
N SER A 363 -10.78 15.56 5.65
CA SER A 363 -10.00 16.81 5.70
C SER A 363 -8.48 16.60 5.80
N GLY A 364 -8.01 15.35 5.84
CA GLY A 364 -6.62 14.97 6.12
C GLY A 364 -6.29 14.79 7.60
N GLU A 365 -7.18 15.24 8.49
CA GLU A 365 -7.14 15.02 9.94
C GLU A 365 -8.53 14.53 10.41
N TYR A 366 -8.60 13.88 11.56
CA TYR A 366 -9.87 13.37 12.04
C TYR A 366 -10.86 14.48 12.39
N ALA A 367 -12.09 14.30 11.93
CA ALA A 367 -13.26 15.03 12.33
C ALA A 367 -14.35 14.08 12.83
N LEU A 368 -15.24 14.56 13.68
CA LEU A 368 -16.50 13.91 13.99
C LEU A 368 -17.55 14.47 13.04
N ASP A 369 -18.03 13.61 12.15
CA ASP A 369 -19.09 13.96 11.22
C ASP A 369 -20.43 13.45 11.74
N ILE A 370 -21.48 14.25 11.60
CA ILE A 370 -22.84 13.92 12.03
C ILE A 370 -23.77 14.07 10.84
N VAL A 371 -24.46 13.00 10.48
CA VAL A 371 -25.47 12.98 9.42
C VAL A 371 -26.81 12.53 9.97
N ASN A 372 -27.91 12.88 9.27
CA ASN A 372 -29.19 12.29 9.60
C ASN A 372 -29.25 10.79 9.26
N GLU A 373 -30.18 10.05 9.83
CA GLU A 373 -30.35 8.60 9.65
C GLU A 373 -30.53 8.14 8.20
N VAL A 374 -30.95 9.04 7.33
CA VAL A 374 -31.21 8.77 5.91
C VAL A 374 -29.95 9.01 5.07
N GLY A 375 -28.98 9.78 5.56
CA GLY A 375 -27.79 10.19 4.83
C GLY A 375 -28.06 11.29 3.80
N THR A 376 -29.10 12.10 4.00
CA THR A 376 -29.43 13.24 3.14
C THR A 376 -28.95 14.54 3.76
N GLY A 377 -28.52 15.49 2.91
CA GLY A 377 -27.96 16.76 3.36
C GLY A 377 -26.46 16.69 3.64
N GLU A 378 -25.92 17.83 4.04
CA GLU A 378 -24.49 17.94 4.40
C GLU A 378 -24.25 17.46 5.83
N ALA A 379 -23.15 16.76 6.05
CA ALA A 379 -22.71 16.38 7.38
C ALA A 379 -22.28 17.61 8.19
N ALA A 380 -22.70 17.69 9.45
CA ALA A 380 -22.09 18.62 10.38
C ALA A 380 -20.71 18.10 10.79
N LYS A 381 -19.64 18.87 10.51
CA LYS A 381 -18.25 18.43 10.72
C LYS A 381 -17.65 19.17 11.93
N ILE A 382 -17.16 18.40 12.90
CA ILE A 382 -16.50 18.91 14.11
C ILE A 382 -15.03 18.48 14.07
N PRO A 383 -14.09 19.39 13.78
CA PRO A 383 -12.67 19.09 13.79
C PRO A 383 -12.19 18.65 15.18
N LEU A 384 -11.38 17.57 15.24
CA LEU A 384 -10.90 17.00 16.50
C LEU A 384 -9.44 17.30 16.79
N GLY A 385 -8.70 17.85 15.83
CA GLY A 385 -7.26 18.10 15.93
C GLY A 385 -6.40 16.87 15.63
N LYS A 386 -5.07 17.02 15.83
CA LYS A 386 -4.06 16.02 15.41
C LYS A 386 -3.88 14.93 16.45
N ALA A 387 -4.74 13.94 16.45
CA ALA A 387 -4.63 12.76 17.30
C ALA A 387 -5.32 11.55 16.65
N PHE A 388 -5.08 10.37 17.20
CA PHE A 388 -5.85 9.18 16.85
C PHE A 388 -7.05 9.10 17.77
N TYR A 389 -8.26 9.07 17.22
CA TYR A 389 -9.51 9.01 17.94
C TYR A 389 -10.18 7.65 17.76
N SER A 390 -10.83 7.17 18.81
CA SER A 390 -11.59 5.92 18.82
C SER A 390 -12.68 5.96 19.87
N ASN A 391 -13.64 5.03 19.76
CA ASN A 391 -14.75 4.86 20.69
C ASN A 391 -15.65 6.12 20.80
N ALA A 392 -16.08 6.63 19.64
CA ALA A 392 -17.08 7.68 19.58
C ALA A 392 -18.35 7.23 20.33
N ALA A 393 -18.95 8.11 21.12
CA ALA A 393 -20.20 7.86 21.82
C ALA A 393 -21.07 9.11 21.81
N MET A 394 -22.36 8.92 21.60
CA MET A 394 -23.36 9.96 21.76
C MET A 394 -24.12 9.75 23.07
N VAL A 395 -24.26 10.80 23.87
CA VAL A 395 -25.03 10.77 25.14
C VAL A 395 -26.20 11.75 25.08
N ALA A 396 -27.30 11.38 25.69
CA ALA A 396 -28.40 12.30 25.88
C ALA A 396 -27.95 13.45 26.82
N GLY A 397 -28.02 14.69 26.35
CA GLY A 397 -27.74 15.85 27.16
C GLY A 397 -28.71 15.91 28.36
N ARG A 398 -28.26 16.31 29.56
CA ARG A 398 -29.14 16.57 30.70
C ARG A 398 -30.06 17.73 30.35
N GLN A 399 -31.31 17.62 30.79
CA GLN A 399 -32.34 18.59 30.48
C GLN A 399 -32.05 19.99 31.05
N GLU A 400 -31.14 20.08 32.01
CA GLU A 400 -30.74 21.32 32.73
C GLU A 400 -29.75 22.19 31.89
N ASP A 401 -29.10 21.67 30.88
CA ASP A 401 -28.10 22.40 30.07
C ASP A 401 -28.68 22.91 28.74
N ARG A 402 -29.98 22.85 28.53
CA ARG A 402 -30.61 23.20 27.26
C ARG A 402 -31.14 24.63 27.21
N LEU A 403 -30.59 25.43 26.33
CA LEU A 403 -31.31 26.53 25.73
C LEU A 403 -32.30 25.98 24.68
N PRO A 404 -33.53 26.45 24.61
CA PRO A 404 -34.52 25.98 23.65
C PRO A 404 -33.99 26.15 22.20
N GLY A 405 -33.91 25.04 21.45
CA GLY A 405 -33.54 25.05 20.03
C GLY A 405 -32.12 24.64 19.70
N GLN A 406 -31.28 24.18 20.62
CA GLN A 406 -29.96 23.65 20.31
C GLN A 406 -29.98 22.13 19.99
N PRO A 407 -29.26 21.68 18.93
CA PRO A 407 -29.09 20.27 18.64
C PRO A 407 -28.27 19.57 19.74
N GLN A 408 -28.41 18.25 19.86
CA GLN A 408 -27.67 17.45 20.84
C GLN A 408 -26.15 17.56 20.56
N SER A 409 -25.37 17.95 21.57
CA SER A 409 -23.91 17.97 21.44
C SER A 409 -23.35 16.59 21.71
N PRO A 410 -22.52 16.03 20.80
CA PRO A 410 -21.83 14.77 21.04
C PRO A 410 -20.75 14.96 22.12
N VAL A 411 -20.66 14.02 23.04
CA VAL A 411 -19.57 13.96 24.02
C VAL A 411 -18.58 12.88 23.55
N LEU A 412 -17.39 13.33 23.15
CA LEU A 412 -16.26 12.43 22.85
C LEU A 412 -15.56 12.09 24.17
N ARG A 413 -15.39 10.79 24.45
CA ARG A 413 -14.39 10.36 25.42
C ARG A 413 -13.04 10.26 24.69
N GLY A 414 -12.16 11.21 24.95
CA GLY A 414 -10.76 11.13 24.56
C GLY A 414 -10.06 9.90 25.20
N PRO A 415 -8.91 9.48 24.69
CA PRO A 415 -8.12 8.42 25.30
C PRO A 415 -7.88 8.81 26.79
N ARG A 416 -8.13 7.89 27.72
CA ARG A 416 -7.65 8.05 29.10
C ARG A 416 -6.14 8.18 29.00
N SER A 417 -5.59 9.33 29.34
CA SER A 417 -4.19 9.45 29.69
C SER A 417 -3.99 8.56 30.91
N GLU A 418 -3.38 7.40 30.73
CA GLU A 418 -2.71 6.72 31.83
C GLU A 418 -1.57 7.64 32.26
N GLU A 419 -1.83 8.50 33.23
CA GLU A 419 -0.78 9.07 34.06
C GLU A 419 -0.07 7.89 34.74
N ALA A 420 1.08 7.50 34.17
CA ALA A 420 2.02 6.65 34.87
C ALA A 420 2.49 7.45 36.11
N SER A 421 1.89 7.17 37.24
CA SER A 421 2.46 7.56 38.54
C SER A 421 3.77 6.80 38.70
N VAL A 422 4.87 7.47 38.41
CA VAL A 422 6.21 7.04 38.85
C VAL A 422 6.20 7.24 40.36
N GLY A 423 5.91 6.16 41.08
CA GLY A 423 6.18 6.07 42.52
C GLY A 423 7.69 6.05 42.69
N GLY A 424 8.24 7.13 43.19
CA GLY A 424 9.56 7.09 43.79
C GLY A 424 9.53 6.33 45.13
N ASP A 425 10.42 5.42 45.27
CA ASP A 425 11.24 5.16 46.47
C ASP A 425 12.49 4.36 46.01
#